data_1cad6f027e41be89d345d73421c06631
#
_entry.id   1cad6f027e41be89d345d73421c06631
#
_cell.length_a   1.000
_cell.length_b   1.000
_cell.length_c   1.000
_cell.angle_alpha   90.00
_cell.angle_beta   90.00
_cell.angle_gamma   90.00
#
_symmetry.space_group_name_H-M   'P 1'
#
loop_
_entity.id
_entity.type
_entity.pdbx_description
1 polymer ?
#
loop_
_entity_poly.entity_id
_entity_poly.type
_entity_poly.pdbx_seq_one_letter_code
_entity_poly.pdbx_strand_id
1 'polypeptide(L)' 'MRSFGPPVTERGRDQMTKWEYQSVALLSHATKQILDGWGEDGWELVSVLPGPTGEQHVAYLKREK' A
#
# COMPACT_ATOMS: atom_id res chain seq x y z
N MET A 1 4.71 -22.68 -9.90
CA MET A 1 4.78 -22.55 -9.73
C MET A 1 4.97 -22.55 -9.45
N ARG A 2 5.00 -22.07 -9.34
CA ARG A 2 5.03 -21.79 -8.90
C ARG A 2 5.18 -21.23 -8.83
N SER A 3 5.19 -20.91 -8.72
CA SER A 3 5.28 -20.36 -8.38
C SER A 3 5.35 -19.93 -8.12
N PHE A 4 5.34 -19.70 -8.15
CA PHE A 4 5.33 -19.26 -7.55
C PHE A 4 5.59 -19.07 -6.97
N GLY A 5 5.67 -18.85 -6.79
CA GLY A 5 5.93 -18.58 -5.89
C GLY A 5 6.34 -18.44 -5.39
N PRO A 6 6.59 -18.14 -5.05
CA PRO A 6 7.06 -17.97 -4.20
C PRO A 6 7.35 -18.08 -3.52
N PRO A 7 7.74 -17.71 -3.56
CA PRO A 7 8.26 -17.86 -2.54
C PRO A 7 7.66 -18.08 -1.52
N VAL A 8 7.42 -18.44 -1.48
CA VAL A 8 6.75 -18.64 -0.52
C VAL A 8 7.43 -19.30 0.50
N THR A 9 8.37 -19.88 0.25
CA THR A 9 8.98 -20.52 1.20
C THR A 9 9.45 -19.79 2.25
N GLU A 10 9.79 -18.67 2.09
CA GLU A 10 10.19 -17.92 3.15
C GLU A 10 9.07 -17.60 3.94
N ARG A 11 7.96 -18.05 3.63
CA ARG A 11 6.81 -17.75 4.33
C ARG A 11 6.95 -17.93 5.77
N GLY A 12 7.62 -18.91 6.21
CA GLY A 12 7.72 -19.12 7.60
C GLY A 12 8.23 -17.89 8.29
N ARG A 13 9.21 -17.24 7.70
CA ARG A 13 9.71 -16.07 8.27
C ARG A 13 8.74 -14.98 8.19
N ASP A 14 8.00 -14.95 7.10
CA ASP A 14 7.02 -13.90 6.94
C ASP A 14 5.98 -13.90 7.99
N GLN A 15 5.74 -15.00 8.63
CA GLN A 15 4.74 -15.02 9.66
C GLN A 15 5.14 -14.17 10.83
N MET A 16 6.42 -13.84 10.95
CA MET A 16 6.87 -13.00 12.03
C MET A 16 6.79 -11.52 11.65
N THR A 17 6.53 -11.23 10.41
CA THR A 17 6.44 -9.86 9.95
C THR A 17 5.08 -9.28 10.26
N LYS A 18 5.06 -8.12 10.84
CA LYS A 18 3.81 -7.44 11.13
C LYS A 18 3.72 -6.19 10.29
N TRP A 19 2.53 -5.86 9.87
CA TRP A 19 2.30 -4.73 8.99
C TRP A 19 1.32 -3.76 9.61
N GLU A 20 1.48 -2.51 9.32
CA GLU A 20 0.47 -1.54 9.68
C GLU A 20 -0.07 -0.97 8.38
N TYR A 21 -1.33 -0.59 8.39
CA TYR A 21 -2.02 -0.14 7.20
C TYR A 21 -2.59 1.25 7.38
N GLN A 22 -2.70 1.96 6.27
CA GLN A 22 -3.23 3.31 6.30
C GLN A 22 -4.11 3.52 5.07
N SER A 23 -5.17 4.27 5.20
CA SER A 23 -5.97 4.67 4.05
C SER A 23 -5.94 6.17 3.97
N VAL A 24 -5.75 6.71 2.79
CA VAL A 24 -5.66 8.16 2.61
C VAL A 24 -6.43 8.57 1.38
N ALA A 25 -7.03 9.74 1.45
CA ALA A 25 -7.73 10.28 0.30
C ALA A 25 -6.71 10.89 -0.66
N LEU A 26 -6.89 10.63 -1.93
CA LEU A 26 -6.03 11.19 -2.97
C LEU A 26 -6.83 12.21 -3.74
N LEU A 27 -6.38 13.44 -3.69
CA LEU A 27 -6.99 14.49 -4.49
C LEU A 27 -6.38 14.43 -5.87
N SER A 28 -7.22 14.51 -6.90
CA SER A 28 -6.74 14.26 -8.25
C SER A 28 -5.62 15.19 -8.66
N HIS A 29 -5.59 16.40 -8.16
CA HIS A 29 -4.57 17.36 -8.56
C HIS A 29 -3.28 17.27 -7.75
N ALA A 30 -3.25 16.39 -6.75
CA ALA A 30 -2.08 16.30 -5.88
C ALA A 30 -1.71 14.85 -5.57
N THR A 31 -2.14 13.91 -6.39
CA THR A 31 -1.94 12.50 -6.15
C THR A 31 -0.47 12.15 -5.95
N LYS A 32 0.38 12.63 -6.85
CA LYS A 32 1.78 12.27 -6.78
C LYS A 32 2.43 12.81 -5.51
N GLN A 33 2.13 14.04 -5.17
CA GLN A 33 2.73 14.65 -3.98
C GLN A 33 2.29 13.94 -2.72
N ILE A 34 1.01 13.57 -2.66
CA ILE A 34 0.49 12.87 -1.50
C ILE A 34 1.18 11.51 -1.35
N LEU A 35 1.27 10.76 -2.44
CA LEU A 35 1.89 9.45 -2.40
C LEU A 35 3.38 9.53 -2.12
N ASP A 36 4.05 10.53 -2.69
CA ASP A 36 5.47 10.68 -2.44
C ASP A 36 5.73 10.99 -0.97
N GLY A 37 4.86 11.79 -0.35
CA GLY A 37 5.00 12.09 1.06
C GLY A 37 4.89 10.85 1.94
N TRP A 38 3.92 9.98 1.63
CA TRP A 38 3.78 8.76 2.40
C TRP A 38 4.96 7.82 2.14
N GLY A 39 5.43 7.77 0.89
CA GLY A 39 6.57 6.94 0.56
C GLY A 39 7.83 7.37 1.29
N GLU A 40 7.98 8.66 1.54
CA GLU A 40 9.14 9.14 2.28
C GLU A 40 9.15 8.59 3.70
N ASP A 41 7.99 8.29 4.23
CA ASP A 41 7.88 7.73 5.57
C ASP A 41 7.91 6.21 5.55
N GLY A 42 8.22 5.61 4.42
CA GLY A 42 8.36 4.16 4.35
C GLY A 42 7.11 3.41 3.99
N TRP A 43 6.04 4.11 3.61
CA TRP A 43 4.80 3.44 3.25
C TRP A 43 4.83 2.96 1.81
N GLU A 44 4.23 1.81 1.59
CA GLU A 44 4.15 1.20 0.27
C GLU A 44 2.69 1.17 -0.17
N LEU A 45 2.42 1.58 -1.41
CA LEU A 45 1.07 1.59 -1.93
C LEU A 45 0.62 0.16 -2.22
N VAL A 46 -0.54 -0.20 -1.70
CA VAL A 46 -1.12 -1.51 -1.92
C VAL A 46 -2.17 -1.46 -3.01
N SER A 47 -3.06 -0.48 -2.95
CA SER A 47 -4.17 -0.40 -3.87
C SER A 47 -4.76 0.99 -3.88
N VAL A 48 -5.43 1.34 -4.96
CA VAL A 48 -6.16 2.60 -5.07
C VAL A 48 -7.54 2.27 -5.58
N LEU A 49 -8.57 2.75 -4.89
CA LEU A 49 -9.95 2.52 -5.28
C LEU A 49 -10.67 3.85 -5.41
N PRO A 50 -11.75 3.88 -6.21
CA PRO A 50 -12.52 5.11 -6.33
C PRO A 50 -13.13 5.48 -4.98
N GLY A 51 -13.16 6.77 -4.71
CA GLY A 51 -13.81 7.26 -3.51
C GLY A 51 -15.31 7.43 -3.72
N PRO A 52 -15.98 7.93 -2.71
CA PRO A 52 -17.44 8.10 -2.79
C PRO A 52 -17.86 9.16 -3.80
N THR A 53 -16.98 10.08 -4.15
CA THR A 53 -17.32 11.05 -5.17
C THR A 53 -16.41 10.75 -6.34
N GLY A 54 -16.71 11.08 -7.49
CA GLY A 54 -15.87 10.76 -8.63
C GLY A 54 -14.58 11.55 -8.71
N GLU A 55 -14.37 12.46 -7.76
CA GLU A 55 -13.19 13.30 -7.82
C GLU A 55 -12.07 12.88 -6.91
N GLN A 56 -12.29 11.89 -6.10
CA GLN A 56 -11.30 11.42 -5.16
C GLN A 56 -11.09 9.94 -5.31
N HIS A 57 -9.92 9.51 -4.94
CA HIS A 57 -9.62 8.08 -4.83
C HIS A 57 -9.12 7.83 -3.42
N VAL A 58 -9.19 6.59 -2.97
CA VAL A 58 -8.68 6.21 -1.67
C VAL A 58 -7.52 5.27 -1.89
N ALA A 59 -6.39 5.60 -1.33
CA ALA A 59 -5.20 4.78 -1.42
C ALA A 59 -5.06 3.98 -0.14
N TYR A 60 -4.69 2.74 -0.28
CA TYR A 60 -4.41 1.88 0.86
C TYR A 60 -2.92 1.58 0.85
N LEU A 61 -2.27 1.85 1.98
CA LEU A 61 -0.85 1.72 2.08
C LEU A 61 -0.49 0.78 3.23
N LYS A 62 0.68 0.23 3.19
CA LYS A 62 1.16 -0.59 4.28
C LYS A 62 2.60 -0.27 4.57
N ARG A 63 3.03 -0.60 5.76
CA ARG A 63 4.40 -0.41 6.18
C ARG A 63 4.71 -1.47 7.22
N GLU A 64 5.92 -1.99 7.15
CA GLU A 64 6.34 -2.97 8.14
C GLU A 64 6.48 -2.31 9.49
N LYS A 65 5.97 -2.94 10.52
CA LYS A 65 6.05 -2.37 11.86
C LYS A 65 7.41 -2.49 12.47
#